data_0b993d10c45f418bbe349df51de527af
#
_entry.id   0b993d10c45f418bbe349df51de527af
#
_cell.length_a   1.000
_cell.length_b   1.000
_cell.length_c   1.000
_cell.angle_alpha   90.00
_cell.angle_beta   90.00
_cell.angle_gamma   90.00
#
_symmetry.space_group_name_H-M   'P 1'
#
loop_
_entity.id
_entity.type
_entity.pdbx_description
1 polymer ?
#
loop_
_entity_poly.entity_id
_entity_poly.type
_entity_poly.pdbx_seq_one_letter_code
_entity_poly.pdbx_strand_id
1 'polypeptide(L)'
;MTDLWNMLKGEADKGRPILLYGMGNGADKILTVCEAYGIPVVDFFASDGFVRGHSFHGKVVLSFAEAREKYGEKNMIVLLSFASSRPEVLETIERVADVCEMYIPDVPVCGTELFNAEFYEANREEIHAARTLLADEESRRVYDGILEYKLTGRMDILRATESSPADAYKSILHAENFNTAADLGAYNGDSIRDLRQYAPRLREVIAMEPDRRNFRKLTEYASALTEAGDDLTLHLVRAGAWSHAATLTFQASGNRNAGIADTPAEARGHILPSTAENPYFGKTAEVPVTSLDTVCDEVFGANTHLDYIKYDVEGAEAEALMGSRRIIERDAPALLVSAYHRSADLFRLPLLVHELNPRYKLYLRRMAGVPAWDINLYAVSE
;
A
#
# COMPACT_ATOMS: atom_id res chain seq x y z
N MET A 1 -21.52 -5.49 13.66
CA MET A 1 -21.50 -4.82 12.34
C MET A 1 -21.36 -5.92 11.29
N THR A 2 -22.07 -5.85 10.16
CA THR A 2 -21.92 -6.85 9.07
C THR A 2 -20.86 -6.33 8.11
N ASP A 3 -19.82 -7.11 7.88
CA ASP A 3 -18.78 -6.79 6.89
C ASP A 3 -19.07 -7.42 5.52
N LEU A 4 -18.25 -7.09 4.53
CA LEU A 4 -18.35 -7.57 3.15
C LEU A 4 -18.43 -9.11 3.09
N TRP A 5 -17.55 -9.79 3.81
CA TRP A 5 -17.40 -11.25 3.72
C TRP A 5 -18.63 -11.98 4.24
N ASN A 6 -19.18 -11.53 5.38
CA ASN A 6 -20.43 -12.05 5.93
C ASN A 6 -21.64 -11.74 5.02
N MET A 7 -21.67 -10.56 4.42
CA MET A 7 -22.69 -10.18 3.42
C MET A 7 -22.60 -11.09 2.19
N LEU A 8 -21.41 -11.27 1.60
CA LEU A 8 -21.20 -12.13 0.43
C LEU A 8 -21.59 -13.58 0.72
N LYS A 9 -21.27 -14.10 1.91
CA LYS A 9 -21.70 -15.44 2.32
C LYS A 9 -23.23 -15.55 2.33
N GLY A 10 -23.93 -14.57 2.89
CA GLY A 10 -25.38 -14.54 2.90
C GLY A 10 -26.02 -14.47 1.49
N GLU A 11 -25.39 -13.76 0.56
CA GLU A 11 -25.84 -13.69 -0.85
C GLU A 11 -25.55 -15.00 -1.61
N ALA A 12 -24.41 -15.63 -1.37
CA ALA A 12 -24.06 -16.93 -1.92
C ALA A 12 -25.05 -18.03 -1.45
N ASP A 13 -25.43 -18.00 -0.20
CA ASP A 13 -26.42 -18.95 0.38
C ASP A 13 -27.84 -18.78 -0.23
N LYS A 14 -28.14 -17.60 -0.78
CA LYS A 14 -29.36 -17.34 -1.58
C LYS A 14 -29.21 -17.77 -3.05
N GLY A 15 -28.05 -18.28 -3.44
CA GLY A 15 -27.77 -18.74 -4.79
C GLY A 15 -27.34 -17.65 -5.77
N ARG A 16 -26.97 -16.46 -5.28
CA ARG A 16 -26.42 -15.41 -6.17
C ARG A 16 -25.00 -15.78 -6.62
N PRO A 17 -24.69 -15.72 -7.92
CA PRO A 17 -23.35 -16.03 -8.43
C PRO A 17 -22.37 -14.90 -8.08
N ILE A 18 -21.22 -15.27 -7.49
CA ILE A 18 -20.12 -14.37 -7.18
C ILE A 18 -18.98 -14.64 -8.14
N LEU A 19 -18.52 -13.62 -8.88
CA LEU A 19 -17.48 -13.69 -9.87
C LEU A 19 -16.30 -12.79 -9.49
N LEU A 20 -15.08 -13.20 -9.87
CA LEU A 20 -13.92 -12.31 -9.79
C LEU A 20 -13.69 -11.60 -11.13
N TYR A 21 -13.49 -10.30 -11.06
CA TYR A 21 -13.03 -9.49 -12.18
C TYR A 21 -11.53 -9.29 -12.08
N GLY A 22 -10.79 -10.06 -12.87
CA GLY A 22 -9.33 -10.10 -12.91
C GLY A 22 -8.75 -11.47 -12.52
N MET A 23 -7.44 -11.59 -12.63
CA MET A 23 -6.63 -12.79 -12.42
C MET A 23 -5.32 -12.42 -11.72
N GLY A 24 -4.61 -13.42 -11.15
CA GLY A 24 -3.30 -13.24 -10.53
C GLY A 24 -3.36 -13.08 -9.03
N ASN A 25 -2.31 -12.53 -8.42
CA ASN A 25 -2.11 -12.53 -6.96
C ASN A 25 -3.29 -11.93 -6.17
N GLY A 26 -3.86 -10.81 -6.65
CA GLY A 26 -5.04 -10.21 -5.99
C GLY A 26 -6.25 -11.17 -5.98
N ALA A 27 -6.48 -11.87 -7.11
CA ALA A 27 -7.54 -12.88 -7.20
C ALA A 27 -7.25 -14.07 -6.27
N ASP A 28 -6.00 -14.55 -6.22
CA ASP A 28 -5.59 -15.64 -5.32
C ASP A 28 -5.84 -15.29 -3.86
N LYS A 29 -5.49 -14.07 -3.43
CA LYS A 29 -5.76 -13.59 -2.06
C LYS A 29 -7.26 -13.55 -1.75
N ILE A 30 -8.06 -13.00 -2.66
CA ILE A 30 -9.53 -12.93 -2.48
C ILE A 30 -10.13 -14.34 -2.44
N LEU A 31 -9.67 -15.27 -3.31
CA LEU A 31 -10.12 -16.66 -3.28
C LEU A 31 -9.82 -17.34 -1.95
N THR A 32 -8.63 -17.11 -1.38
CA THR A 32 -8.26 -17.64 -0.07
C THR A 32 -9.22 -17.18 1.02
N VAL A 33 -9.60 -15.91 1.01
CA VAL A 33 -10.61 -15.38 1.97
C VAL A 33 -11.99 -15.98 1.69
N CYS A 34 -12.40 -16.04 0.41
CA CYS A 34 -13.69 -16.66 0.04
C CYS A 34 -13.77 -18.11 0.52
N GLU A 35 -12.69 -18.89 0.36
CA GLU A 35 -12.62 -20.27 0.86
C GLU A 35 -12.77 -20.35 2.38
N ALA A 36 -12.07 -19.47 3.11
CA ALA A 36 -12.16 -19.42 4.59
C ALA A 36 -13.58 -19.08 5.08
N TYR A 37 -14.32 -18.27 4.34
CA TYR A 37 -15.72 -17.92 4.65
C TYR A 37 -16.76 -18.86 4.02
N GLY A 38 -16.33 -19.88 3.25
CA GLY A 38 -17.23 -20.77 2.52
C GLY A 38 -18.06 -20.05 1.43
N ILE A 39 -17.46 -19.07 0.76
CA ILE A 39 -18.07 -18.30 -0.32
C ILE A 39 -17.64 -18.91 -1.66
N PRO A 40 -18.55 -19.54 -2.44
CA PRO A 40 -18.22 -20.12 -3.73
C PRO A 40 -18.04 -19.02 -4.79
N VAL A 41 -16.86 -18.94 -5.39
CA VAL A 41 -16.62 -18.14 -6.60
C VAL A 41 -16.92 -19.01 -7.83
N VAL A 42 -17.94 -18.60 -8.61
CA VAL A 42 -18.44 -19.44 -9.70
C VAL A 42 -17.61 -19.33 -10.97
N ASP A 43 -17.07 -18.13 -11.29
CA ASP A 43 -16.25 -17.90 -12.47
C ASP A 43 -15.34 -16.68 -12.35
N PHE A 44 -14.49 -16.50 -13.38
CA PHE A 44 -13.57 -15.39 -13.55
C PHE A 44 -13.83 -14.71 -14.89
N PHE A 45 -13.72 -13.37 -14.91
CA PHE A 45 -13.75 -12.66 -16.19
C PHE A 45 -12.70 -11.55 -16.23
N ALA A 46 -12.37 -11.10 -17.43
CA ALA A 46 -11.46 -9.99 -17.67
C ALA A 46 -12.07 -9.00 -18.66
N SER A 47 -11.52 -7.78 -18.72
CA SER A 47 -11.87 -6.79 -19.75
C SER A 47 -11.55 -7.34 -21.13
N ASP A 48 -12.35 -6.99 -22.15
CA ASP A 48 -12.32 -7.60 -23.48
C ASP A 48 -10.93 -7.62 -24.13
N GLY A 49 -10.08 -6.64 -23.91
CA GLY A 49 -8.70 -6.62 -24.42
C GLY A 49 -7.73 -7.59 -23.73
N PHE A 50 -8.13 -8.21 -22.63
CA PHE A 50 -7.31 -9.11 -21.81
C PHE A 50 -7.79 -10.56 -21.83
N VAL A 51 -8.90 -10.86 -22.48
CA VAL A 51 -9.41 -12.21 -22.69
C VAL A 51 -8.62 -12.83 -23.85
N ARG A 52 -7.65 -13.71 -23.53
CA ARG A 52 -6.78 -14.35 -24.52
C ARG A 52 -6.87 -15.89 -24.49
N GLY A 53 -8.03 -16.43 -24.16
CA GLY A 53 -8.21 -17.89 -23.99
C GLY A 53 -7.43 -18.46 -22.80
N HIS A 54 -7.08 -17.60 -21.81
CA HIS A 54 -6.41 -18.03 -20.59
C HIS A 54 -7.35 -18.84 -19.71
N SER A 55 -6.80 -19.80 -18.99
CA SER A 55 -7.46 -20.47 -17.86
C SER A 55 -6.86 -19.96 -16.54
N PHE A 56 -7.70 -19.84 -15.53
CA PHE A 56 -7.32 -19.48 -14.16
C PHE A 56 -8.02 -20.45 -13.20
N HIS A 57 -7.29 -21.09 -12.29
CA HIS A 57 -7.80 -22.15 -11.41
C HIS A 57 -8.65 -23.21 -12.13
N GLY A 58 -8.19 -23.65 -13.32
CA GLY A 58 -8.86 -24.70 -14.11
C GLY A 58 -10.14 -24.28 -14.84
N LYS A 59 -10.54 -23.00 -14.75
CA LYS A 59 -11.69 -22.44 -15.48
C LYS A 59 -11.22 -21.55 -16.61
N VAL A 60 -11.96 -21.53 -17.72
CA VAL A 60 -11.75 -20.56 -18.81
C VAL A 60 -12.17 -19.18 -18.33
N VAL A 61 -11.32 -18.18 -18.52
CA VAL A 61 -11.63 -16.80 -18.17
C VAL A 61 -12.57 -16.22 -19.22
N LEU A 62 -13.73 -15.75 -18.76
CA LEU A 62 -14.78 -15.19 -19.61
C LEU A 62 -14.45 -13.73 -20.00
N SER A 63 -15.01 -13.28 -21.11
CA SER A 63 -15.19 -11.84 -21.36
C SER A 63 -16.31 -11.30 -20.46
N PHE A 64 -16.38 -9.98 -20.30
CA PHE A 64 -17.49 -9.37 -19.56
C PHE A 64 -18.85 -9.66 -20.23
N ALA A 65 -18.90 -9.66 -21.56
CA ALA A 65 -20.11 -10.00 -22.31
C ALA A 65 -20.59 -11.43 -22.03
N GLU A 66 -19.69 -12.43 -22.08
CA GLU A 66 -20.01 -13.82 -21.74
C GLU A 66 -20.47 -14.00 -20.28
N ALA A 67 -19.86 -13.28 -19.35
CA ALA A 67 -20.28 -13.30 -17.94
C ALA A 67 -21.71 -12.74 -17.77
N ARG A 68 -22.05 -11.64 -18.45
CA ARG A 68 -23.39 -11.06 -18.45
C ARG A 68 -24.45 -11.99 -19.06
N GLU A 69 -24.14 -12.62 -20.20
CA GLU A 69 -25.03 -13.58 -20.83
C GLU A 69 -25.29 -14.79 -19.94
N LYS A 70 -24.26 -15.31 -19.29
CA LYS A 70 -24.33 -16.53 -18.48
C LYS A 70 -25.02 -16.34 -17.14
N TYR A 71 -24.79 -15.22 -16.46
CA TYR A 71 -25.22 -15.00 -15.07
C TYR A 71 -26.25 -13.90 -14.90
N GLY A 72 -26.40 -13.00 -15.87
CA GLY A 72 -27.27 -11.82 -15.79
C GLY A 72 -26.64 -10.69 -14.96
N GLU A 73 -26.52 -9.51 -15.55
CA GLU A 73 -25.82 -8.36 -14.95
C GLU A 73 -26.38 -7.91 -13.59
N LYS A 74 -27.70 -8.02 -13.39
CA LYS A 74 -28.35 -7.65 -12.12
C LYS A 74 -28.35 -8.75 -11.06
N ASN A 75 -28.02 -9.99 -11.47
CA ASN A 75 -28.03 -11.14 -10.58
C ASN A 75 -26.62 -11.45 -10.03
N MET A 76 -25.58 -11.25 -10.84
CA MET A 76 -24.21 -11.52 -10.40
C MET A 76 -23.65 -10.44 -9.47
N ILE A 77 -22.81 -10.86 -8.53
CA ILE A 77 -21.97 -10.01 -7.71
C ILE A 77 -20.54 -10.11 -8.23
N VAL A 78 -19.89 -8.98 -8.44
CA VAL A 78 -18.56 -8.86 -8.99
C VAL A 78 -17.58 -8.40 -7.91
N LEU A 79 -16.46 -9.10 -7.75
CA LEU A 79 -15.36 -8.71 -6.88
C LEU A 79 -14.17 -8.30 -7.75
N LEU A 80 -13.76 -7.03 -7.67
CA LEU A 80 -12.56 -6.55 -8.34
C LEU A 80 -11.31 -7.13 -7.67
N SER A 81 -10.42 -7.75 -8.45
CA SER A 81 -9.28 -8.50 -7.92
C SER A 81 -7.92 -8.01 -8.43
N PHE A 82 -7.84 -6.81 -8.96
CA PHE A 82 -6.58 -6.19 -9.39
C PHE A 82 -6.54 -4.70 -9.03
N ALA A 83 -5.33 -4.16 -8.98
CA ALA A 83 -5.09 -2.76 -8.68
C ALA A 83 -4.85 -1.94 -9.93
N SER A 84 -5.33 -0.68 -9.93
CA SER A 84 -5.01 0.30 -10.96
C SER A 84 -5.22 1.73 -10.46
N SER A 85 -4.34 2.63 -10.89
CA SER A 85 -4.52 4.09 -10.81
C SER A 85 -4.61 4.73 -12.20
N ARG A 86 -4.62 3.93 -13.27
CA ARG A 86 -4.65 4.40 -14.67
C ARG A 86 -6.06 4.83 -15.03
N PRO A 87 -6.28 6.09 -15.51
CA PRO A 87 -7.61 6.63 -15.77
C PRO A 87 -8.45 5.75 -16.71
N GLU A 88 -7.87 5.25 -17.81
CA GLU A 88 -8.57 4.42 -18.79
C GLU A 88 -9.00 3.04 -18.23
N VAL A 89 -8.28 2.54 -17.21
CA VAL A 89 -8.65 1.30 -16.51
C VAL A 89 -9.75 1.58 -15.51
N LEU A 90 -9.66 2.68 -14.78
CA LEU A 90 -10.69 3.12 -13.83
C LEU A 90 -12.03 3.36 -14.54
N GLU A 91 -12.03 4.02 -15.70
CA GLU A 91 -13.24 4.18 -16.54
C GLU A 91 -13.85 2.83 -16.96
N THR A 92 -13.01 1.83 -17.24
CA THR A 92 -13.49 0.50 -17.62
C THR A 92 -14.12 -0.22 -16.41
N ILE A 93 -13.51 -0.09 -15.21
CA ILE A 93 -14.07 -0.61 -13.96
C ILE A 93 -15.41 0.05 -13.66
N GLU A 94 -15.52 1.36 -13.87
CA GLU A 94 -16.77 2.12 -13.68
C GLU A 94 -17.91 1.60 -14.55
N ARG A 95 -17.64 1.34 -15.84
CA ARG A 95 -18.66 0.76 -16.76
C ARG A 95 -19.18 -0.59 -16.29
N VAL A 96 -18.34 -1.39 -15.60
CA VAL A 96 -18.79 -2.66 -15.00
C VAL A 96 -19.64 -2.37 -13.76
N ALA A 97 -19.23 -1.44 -12.92
CA ALA A 97 -19.94 -1.07 -11.71
C ALA A 97 -21.29 -0.40 -11.97
N ASP A 98 -21.46 0.29 -13.11
CA ASP A 98 -22.72 0.93 -13.51
C ASP A 98 -23.84 -0.09 -13.80
N VAL A 99 -23.48 -1.31 -14.20
CA VAL A 99 -24.44 -2.33 -14.62
C VAL A 99 -24.54 -3.51 -13.66
N CYS A 100 -23.49 -3.78 -12.87
CA CYS A 100 -23.42 -4.90 -11.94
C CYS A 100 -23.25 -4.41 -10.50
N GLU A 101 -23.70 -5.20 -9.54
CA GLU A 101 -23.33 -5.02 -8.14
C GLU A 101 -21.87 -5.42 -7.97
N MET A 102 -20.99 -4.42 -7.71
CA MET A 102 -19.55 -4.62 -7.66
C MET A 102 -18.96 -4.12 -6.34
N TYR A 103 -18.04 -4.90 -5.82
CA TYR A 103 -17.24 -4.57 -4.64
C TYR A 103 -15.75 -4.64 -4.95
N ILE A 104 -14.97 -3.88 -4.20
CA ILE A 104 -13.51 -3.87 -4.23
C ILE A 104 -13.05 -4.39 -2.87
N PRO A 105 -12.82 -5.71 -2.69
CA PRO A 105 -12.41 -6.26 -1.41
C PRO A 105 -11.09 -5.69 -0.94
N ASP A 106 -11.01 -5.27 0.32
CA ASP A 106 -9.75 -4.96 0.98
C ASP A 106 -9.11 -6.27 1.48
N VAL A 107 -7.99 -6.62 0.90
CA VAL A 107 -7.13 -7.72 1.36
C VAL A 107 -5.73 -7.18 1.62
N PRO A 108 -5.04 -7.59 2.69
CA PRO A 108 -3.76 -7.01 3.05
C PRO A 108 -2.71 -7.23 1.94
N VAL A 109 -1.90 -6.20 1.67
CA VAL A 109 -0.76 -6.32 0.76
C VAL A 109 0.27 -7.25 1.39
N CYS A 110 0.56 -7.07 2.68
CA CYS A 110 1.48 -7.86 3.48
C CYS A 110 0.80 -8.38 4.75
N GLY A 111 1.26 -9.54 5.23
CA GLY A 111 0.68 -10.18 6.41
C GLY A 111 -0.60 -10.97 6.11
N THR A 112 -1.18 -11.51 7.14
CA THR A 112 -2.33 -12.44 7.07
C THR A 112 -3.59 -11.92 7.78
N GLU A 113 -3.51 -10.79 8.47
CA GLU A 113 -4.64 -10.20 9.20
C GLU A 113 -5.61 -9.54 8.23
N LEU A 114 -6.84 -10.02 8.22
CA LEU A 114 -7.92 -9.45 7.41
C LEU A 114 -8.66 -8.36 8.19
N PHE A 115 -8.88 -7.20 7.57
CA PHE A 115 -9.70 -6.15 8.15
C PHE A 115 -11.20 -6.50 8.00
N ASN A 116 -11.76 -7.16 9.00
CA ASN A 116 -13.16 -7.55 9.08
C ASN A 116 -13.81 -6.96 10.35
N ALA A 117 -15.08 -7.26 10.59
CA ALA A 117 -15.80 -6.76 11.76
C ALA A 117 -15.18 -7.17 13.09
N GLU A 118 -14.64 -8.39 13.19
CA GLU A 118 -13.99 -8.90 14.40
C GLU A 118 -12.67 -8.16 14.65
N PHE A 119 -11.84 -7.98 13.62
CA PHE A 119 -10.60 -7.22 13.69
C PHE A 119 -10.85 -5.75 14.09
N TYR A 120 -11.89 -5.12 13.51
CA TYR A 120 -12.30 -3.77 13.87
C TYR A 120 -12.66 -3.65 15.34
N GLU A 121 -13.50 -4.55 15.85
CA GLU A 121 -13.94 -4.50 17.27
C GLU A 121 -12.77 -4.81 18.22
N ALA A 122 -11.87 -5.71 17.87
CA ALA A 122 -10.69 -6.04 18.67
C ALA A 122 -9.69 -4.86 18.80
N ASN A 123 -9.64 -3.98 17.78
CA ASN A 123 -8.71 -2.84 17.74
C ASN A 123 -9.41 -1.48 17.90
N ARG A 124 -10.68 -1.46 18.34
CA ARG A 124 -11.52 -0.26 18.35
C ARG A 124 -10.94 0.91 19.13
N GLU A 125 -10.25 0.63 20.24
CA GLU A 125 -9.63 1.67 21.05
C GLU A 125 -8.44 2.33 20.34
N GLU A 126 -7.56 1.53 19.72
CA GLU A 126 -6.42 2.03 18.94
C GLU A 126 -6.90 2.81 17.70
N ILE A 127 -7.92 2.30 17.00
CA ILE A 127 -8.56 2.97 15.86
C ILE A 127 -9.09 4.34 16.27
N HIS A 128 -9.80 4.42 17.40
CA HIS A 128 -10.33 5.69 17.90
C HIS A 128 -9.20 6.65 18.33
N ALA A 129 -8.18 6.15 19.05
CA ALA A 129 -7.04 6.95 19.47
C ALA A 129 -6.30 7.55 18.26
N ALA A 130 -6.01 6.75 17.24
CA ALA A 130 -5.36 7.25 16.01
C ALA A 130 -6.17 8.35 15.31
N ARG A 131 -7.51 8.18 15.21
CA ARG A 131 -8.39 9.20 14.65
C ARG A 131 -8.29 10.54 15.38
N THR A 132 -8.16 10.53 16.71
CA THR A 132 -8.07 11.77 17.50
C THR A 132 -6.77 12.54 17.29
N LEU A 133 -5.71 11.88 16.80
CA LEU A 133 -4.43 12.50 16.47
C LEU A 133 -4.45 13.28 15.15
N LEU A 134 -5.44 13.05 14.29
CA LEU A 134 -5.51 13.69 12.98
C LEU A 134 -5.84 15.16 13.07
N ALA A 135 -5.03 16.00 12.44
CA ALA A 135 -5.01 17.45 12.64
C ALA A 135 -6.20 18.17 11.99
N ASP A 136 -6.73 17.67 10.86
CA ASP A 136 -7.78 18.35 10.11
C ASP A 136 -9.02 17.47 9.83
N GLU A 137 -10.12 18.11 9.44
CA GLU A 137 -11.38 17.43 9.12
C GLU A 137 -11.27 16.55 7.88
N GLU A 138 -10.47 16.95 6.90
CA GLU A 138 -10.23 16.16 5.69
C GLU A 138 -9.58 14.82 6.05
N SER A 139 -8.56 14.81 6.90
CA SER A 139 -7.91 13.59 7.37
C SER A 139 -8.90 12.68 8.12
N ARG A 140 -9.76 13.24 8.98
CA ARG A 140 -10.79 12.47 9.68
C ARG A 140 -11.83 11.90 8.72
N ARG A 141 -12.24 12.66 7.71
CA ARG A 141 -13.16 12.19 6.65
C ARG A 141 -12.54 11.04 5.85
N VAL A 142 -11.29 11.18 5.43
CA VAL A 142 -10.56 10.13 4.71
C VAL A 142 -10.41 8.89 5.61
N TYR A 143 -10.02 9.06 6.86
CA TYR A 143 -9.85 7.97 7.82
C TYR A 143 -11.15 7.17 8.02
N ASP A 144 -12.24 7.86 8.33
CA ASP A 144 -13.55 7.23 8.54
C ASP A 144 -14.05 6.51 7.28
N GLY A 145 -13.89 7.14 6.12
CA GLY A 145 -14.25 6.55 4.83
C GLY A 145 -13.41 5.31 4.48
N ILE A 146 -12.11 5.30 4.78
CA ILE A 146 -11.27 4.13 4.58
C ILE A 146 -11.66 2.98 5.52
N LEU A 147 -11.97 3.26 6.78
CA LEU A 147 -12.47 2.23 7.70
C LEU A 147 -13.78 1.60 7.18
N GLU A 148 -14.72 2.42 6.72
CA GLU A 148 -15.98 1.95 6.15
C GLU A 148 -15.73 1.14 4.86
N TYR A 149 -14.86 1.63 3.97
CA TYR A 149 -14.47 0.91 2.76
C TYR A 149 -13.85 -0.45 3.09
N LYS A 150 -12.91 -0.52 4.01
CA LYS A 150 -12.25 -1.79 4.41
C LYS A 150 -13.25 -2.84 4.90
N LEU A 151 -14.31 -2.40 5.57
CA LEU A 151 -15.40 -3.28 6.03
C LEU A 151 -16.39 -3.65 4.93
N THR A 152 -16.65 -2.77 3.97
CA THR A 152 -17.76 -2.93 3.02
C THR A 152 -17.34 -3.22 1.58
N GLY A 153 -16.10 -2.91 1.20
CA GLY A 153 -15.62 -3.00 -0.18
C GLY A 153 -16.33 -2.06 -1.16
N ARG A 154 -17.05 -1.05 -0.69
CA ARG A 154 -17.87 -0.16 -1.51
C ARG A 154 -17.02 0.85 -2.27
N MET A 155 -17.20 0.87 -3.60
CA MET A 155 -16.46 1.74 -4.51
C MET A 155 -16.82 3.23 -4.35
N ASP A 156 -18.08 3.56 -4.08
CA ASP A 156 -18.53 4.95 -3.88
C ASP A 156 -17.90 5.56 -2.62
N ILE A 157 -17.77 4.79 -1.54
CA ILE A 157 -17.08 5.21 -0.33
C ILE A 157 -15.58 5.43 -0.62
N LEU A 158 -14.94 4.48 -1.31
CA LEU A 158 -13.54 4.60 -1.68
C LEU A 158 -13.27 5.88 -2.48
N ARG A 159 -14.10 6.19 -3.48
CA ARG A 159 -14.00 7.42 -4.27
C ARG A 159 -14.16 8.68 -3.43
N ALA A 160 -15.08 8.67 -2.50
CA ALA A 160 -15.31 9.81 -1.61
C ALA A 160 -14.10 10.13 -0.71
N THR A 161 -13.09 9.26 -0.62
CA THR A 161 -11.86 9.48 0.15
C THR A 161 -10.70 10.07 -0.65
N GLU A 162 -10.85 10.29 -1.95
CA GLU A 162 -9.76 10.80 -2.79
C GLU A 162 -9.31 12.20 -2.40
N SER A 163 -8.01 12.42 -2.43
CA SER A 163 -7.32 13.66 -2.13
C SER A 163 -6.36 14.05 -3.26
N SER A 164 -6.00 15.32 -3.33
CA SER A 164 -5.05 15.82 -4.35
C SER A 164 -3.60 15.65 -3.89
N PRO A 165 -2.70 15.04 -4.69
CA PRO A 165 -1.27 15.04 -4.41
C PRO A 165 -0.69 16.44 -4.23
N ALA A 166 -1.16 17.42 -5.02
CA ALA A 166 -0.68 18.80 -4.95
C ALA A 166 -1.01 19.44 -3.59
N ASP A 167 -2.17 19.11 -2.98
CA ASP A 167 -2.53 19.59 -1.65
C ASP A 167 -1.53 19.05 -0.62
N ALA A 168 -1.23 17.76 -0.65
CA ALA A 168 -0.30 17.15 0.29
C ALA A 168 1.11 17.78 0.21
N TYR A 169 1.68 17.92 -0.99
CA TYR A 169 3.02 18.45 -1.15
C TYR A 169 3.13 19.95 -0.89
N LYS A 170 2.11 20.75 -1.23
CA LYS A 170 2.14 22.21 -1.10
C LYS A 170 1.59 22.70 0.23
N SER A 171 0.43 22.17 0.66
CA SER A 171 -0.31 22.72 1.80
C SER A 171 0.03 22.02 3.14
N ILE A 172 0.51 20.76 3.09
CA ILE A 172 0.89 20.01 4.29
C ILE A 172 2.39 19.97 4.45
N LEU A 173 3.11 19.44 3.43
CA LEU A 173 4.54 19.20 3.52
C LEU A 173 5.39 20.45 3.31
N HIS A 174 4.88 21.47 2.61
CA HIS A 174 5.65 22.65 2.19
C HIS A 174 6.95 22.26 1.49
N ALA A 175 6.83 21.33 0.52
CA ALA A 175 7.94 20.66 -0.13
C ALA A 175 8.91 21.60 -0.86
N GLU A 176 8.48 22.82 -1.19
CA GLU A 176 9.33 23.86 -1.79
C GLU A 176 10.53 24.27 -0.93
N ASN A 177 10.51 23.90 0.35
CA ASN A 177 11.58 24.19 1.31
C ASN A 177 12.62 23.07 1.45
N PHE A 178 12.36 21.85 0.91
CA PHE A 178 13.22 20.70 1.08
C PHE A 178 14.53 20.85 0.27
N ASN A 179 15.65 20.61 0.95
CA ASN A 179 17.00 20.51 0.36
C ASN A 179 17.52 19.09 0.39
N THR A 180 17.15 18.34 1.45
CA THR A 180 17.61 16.98 1.71
C THR A 180 16.42 16.06 1.94
N ALA A 181 16.50 14.84 1.43
CA ALA A 181 15.45 13.84 1.60
C ALA A 181 15.99 12.43 1.78
N ALA A 182 15.17 11.54 2.32
CA ALA A 182 15.36 10.10 2.24
C ALA A 182 14.12 9.44 1.63
N ASP A 183 14.32 8.55 0.68
CA ASP A 183 13.29 7.73 0.05
C ASP A 183 13.55 6.26 0.38
N LEU A 184 12.78 5.75 1.32
CA LEU A 184 12.86 4.37 1.80
C LEU A 184 11.86 3.52 1.02
N GLY A 185 12.38 2.64 0.15
CA GLY A 185 11.63 1.95 -0.89
C GLY A 185 11.58 2.75 -2.20
N ALA A 186 12.77 3.19 -2.65
CA ALA A 186 12.91 4.12 -3.78
C ALA A 186 12.59 3.51 -5.16
N TYR A 187 12.36 2.19 -5.23
CA TYR A 187 12.00 1.43 -6.44
C TYR A 187 12.91 1.78 -7.64
N ASN A 188 12.42 2.57 -8.58
CA ASN A 188 13.16 3.06 -9.75
C ASN A 188 13.36 4.60 -9.73
N GLY A 189 13.09 5.25 -8.59
CA GLY A 189 13.16 6.69 -8.41
C GLY A 189 11.92 7.45 -8.88
N ASP A 190 10.76 6.79 -9.03
CA ASP A 190 9.51 7.44 -9.43
C ASP A 190 9.06 8.47 -8.38
N SER A 191 9.05 8.12 -7.10
CA SER A 191 8.73 9.03 -5.99
C SER A 191 9.67 10.24 -5.90
N ILE A 192 10.96 10.05 -6.22
CA ILE A 192 11.93 11.16 -6.28
C ILE A 192 11.58 12.11 -7.42
N ARG A 193 11.21 11.57 -8.59
CA ARG A 193 10.75 12.38 -9.74
C ARG A 193 9.48 13.17 -9.42
N ASP A 194 8.56 12.55 -8.70
CA ASP A 194 7.33 13.21 -8.28
C ASP A 194 7.60 14.30 -7.24
N LEU A 195 8.41 14.02 -6.22
CA LEU A 195 8.81 15.00 -5.21
C LEU A 195 9.46 16.24 -5.83
N ARG A 196 10.34 16.07 -6.83
CA ARG A 196 11.03 17.18 -7.51
C ARG A 196 10.11 18.17 -8.19
N GLN A 197 8.90 17.78 -8.56
CA GLN A 197 7.91 18.70 -9.13
C GLN A 197 7.47 19.77 -8.11
N TYR A 198 7.61 19.46 -6.81
CA TYR A 198 7.19 20.32 -5.71
C TYR A 198 8.37 20.85 -4.88
N ALA A 199 9.54 20.22 -4.96
CA ALA A 199 10.73 20.52 -4.18
C ALA A 199 11.88 21.05 -5.07
N PRO A 200 11.80 22.29 -5.58
CA PRO A 200 12.80 22.84 -6.51
C PRO A 200 14.19 23.07 -5.88
N ARG A 201 14.25 23.06 -4.55
CA ARG A 201 15.50 23.21 -3.78
C ARG A 201 16.17 21.90 -3.43
N LEU A 202 15.58 20.76 -3.76
CA LEU A 202 16.10 19.44 -3.44
C LEU A 202 17.46 19.20 -4.12
N ARG A 203 18.48 18.86 -3.34
CA ARG A 203 19.86 18.67 -3.80
C ARG A 203 20.44 17.31 -3.48
N GLU A 204 20.03 16.72 -2.36
CA GLU A 204 20.55 15.44 -1.93
C GLU A 204 19.45 14.51 -1.48
N VAL A 205 19.48 13.26 -1.94
CA VAL A 205 18.51 12.22 -1.56
C VAL A 205 19.26 10.92 -1.24
N ILE A 206 19.02 10.37 -0.05
CA ILE A 206 19.33 8.98 0.27
C ILE A 206 18.20 8.13 -0.34
N ALA A 207 18.54 7.20 -1.22
CA ALA A 207 17.58 6.32 -1.88
C ALA A 207 17.88 4.85 -1.52
N MET A 208 17.02 4.24 -0.71
CA MET A 208 17.17 2.84 -0.26
C MET A 208 16.22 1.93 -1.04
N GLU A 209 16.78 0.89 -1.69
CA GLU A 209 16.01 -0.10 -2.45
C GLU A 209 16.68 -1.47 -2.33
N PRO A 210 16.03 -2.47 -1.73
CA PRO A 210 16.64 -3.79 -1.54
C PRO A 210 16.61 -4.67 -2.78
N ASP A 211 15.56 -4.59 -3.63
CA ASP A 211 15.43 -5.46 -4.80
C ASP A 211 16.48 -5.14 -5.86
N ARG A 212 17.23 -6.15 -6.29
CA ARG A 212 18.34 -6.00 -7.26
C ARG A 212 17.89 -5.42 -8.60
N ARG A 213 16.69 -5.75 -9.08
CA ARG A 213 16.22 -5.29 -10.39
C ARG A 213 15.77 -3.84 -10.33
N ASN A 214 15.09 -3.49 -9.26
CA ASN A 214 14.65 -2.13 -9.02
C ASN A 214 15.86 -1.23 -8.74
N PHE A 215 16.79 -1.66 -7.89
CA PHE A 215 18.03 -0.93 -7.61
C PHE A 215 18.86 -0.66 -8.87
N ARG A 216 18.88 -1.60 -9.83
CA ARG A 216 19.54 -1.34 -11.13
C ARG A 216 18.87 -0.19 -11.88
N LYS A 217 17.54 -0.16 -11.96
CA LYS A 217 16.81 0.94 -12.61
C LYS A 217 17.02 2.28 -11.88
N LEU A 218 17.08 2.24 -10.55
CA LEU A 218 17.40 3.40 -9.73
C LEU A 218 18.83 3.90 -10.02
N THR A 219 19.80 2.99 -10.19
CA THR A 219 21.17 3.33 -10.58
C THR A 219 21.23 3.95 -11.98
N GLU A 220 20.48 3.41 -12.93
CA GLU A 220 20.33 3.97 -14.29
C GLU A 220 19.77 5.40 -14.24
N TYR A 221 18.78 5.65 -13.38
CA TYR A 221 18.23 6.99 -13.17
C TYR A 221 19.27 7.96 -12.57
N ALA A 222 20.01 7.55 -11.53
CA ALA A 222 21.04 8.37 -10.92
C ALA A 222 22.17 8.71 -11.93
N SER A 223 22.58 7.74 -12.75
CA SER A 223 23.57 7.96 -13.82
C SER A 223 23.08 8.98 -14.84
N ALA A 224 21.82 8.89 -15.26
CA ALA A 224 21.24 9.83 -16.21
C ALA A 224 21.17 11.27 -15.67
N LEU A 225 20.92 11.46 -14.37
CA LEU A 225 20.97 12.78 -13.73
C LEU A 225 22.41 13.34 -13.79
N THR A 226 23.41 12.54 -13.45
CA THR A 226 24.82 12.95 -13.49
C THR A 226 25.27 13.32 -14.91
N GLU A 227 24.93 12.50 -15.90
CA GLU A 227 25.25 12.74 -17.32
C GLU A 227 24.59 14.02 -17.87
N ALA A 228 23.38 14.34 -17.37
CA ALA A 228 22.66 15.56 -17.73
C ALA A 228 23.22 16.81 -17.03
N GLY A 229 24.15 16.68 -16.10
CA GLY A 229 24.65 17.79 -15.28
C GLY A 229 23.59 18.33 -14.31
N ASP A 230 22.67 17.47 -13.87
CA ASP A 230 21.66 17.81 -12.87
C ASP A 230 22.32 18.06 -11.50
N ASP A 231 21.77 19.01 -10.74
CA ASP A 231 22.31 19.41 -9.44
C ASP A 231 21.80 18.53 -8.28
N LEU A 232 20.98 17.50 -8.57
CA LEU A 232 20.51 16.52 -7.61
C LEU A 232 21.52 15.34 -7.49
N THR A 233 21.97 15.08 -6.27
CA THR A 233 22.80 13.94 -5.94
C THR A 233 21.95 12.84 -5.29
N LEU A 234 22.02 11.60 -5.83
CA LEU A 234 21.39 10.43 -5.23
C LEU A 234 22.43 9.55 -4.55
N HIS A 235 22.29 9.36 -3.25
CA HIS A 235 23.07 8.42 -2.45
C HIS A 235 22.36 7.07 -2.41
N LEU A 236 22.82 6.13 -3.24
CA LEU A 236 22.15 4.85 -3.45
C LEU A 236 22.57 3.81 -2.42
N VAL A 237 21.61 3.24 -1.71
CA VAL A 237 21.83 2.20 -0.70
C VAL A 237 21.04 0.95 -1.06
N ARG A 238 21.75 -0.15 -1.40
CA ARG A 238 21.11 -1.42 -1.71
C ARG A 238 20.85 -2.22 -0.44
N ALA A 239 19.91 -1.75 0.37
CA ALA A 239 19.44 -2.39 1.59
C ALA A 239 17.98 -2.03 1.83
N GLY A 240 17.25 -2.86 2.56
CA GLY A 240 15.94 -2.50 3.09
C GLY A 240 16.08 -1.58 4.30
N ALA A 241 15.13 -0.68 4.49
CA ALA A 241 15.07 0.14 5.70
C ALA A 241 14.48 -0.68 6.85
N TRP A 242 15.15 -0.70 7.99
CA TRP A 242 14.82 -1.48 9.17
C TRP A 242 15.26 -0.77 10.45
N SER A 243 14.94 -1.33 11.62
CA SER A 243 15.32 -0.75 12.92
C SER A 243 16.83 -0.86 13.23
N HIS A 244 17.52 -1.83 12.64
CA HIS A 244 18.95 -2.09 12.84
C HIS A 244 19.55 -2.88 11.67
N ALA A 245 20.86 -2.98 11.61
CA ALA A 245 21.55 -3.77 10.59
C ALA A 245 21.34 -5.28 10.81
N ALA A 246 20.84 -5.96 9.78
CA ALA A 246 20.60 -7.41 9.77
C ALA A 246 20.59 -7.95 8.33
N THR A 247 20.40 -9.26 8.20
CA THR A 247 20.07 -9.90 6.92
C THR A 247 18.72 -10.61 7.11
N LEU A 248 17.75 -10.25 6.29
CA LEU A 248 16.39 -10.79 6.36
C LEU A 248 16.06 -11.57 5.09
N THR A 249 15.15 -12.54 5.22
CA THR A 249 14.62 -13.27 4.07
C THR A 249 13.52 -12.44 3.41
N PHE A 250 13.71 -12.10 2.14
CA PHE A 250 12.81 -11.28 1.35
C PHE A 250 12.10 -12.14 0.31
N GLN A 251 10.84 -11.88 0.05
CA GLN A 251 10.15 -12.45 -1.11
C GLN A 251 10.42 -11.57 -2.35
N ALA A 252 11.35 -12.02 -3.19
CA ALA A 252 11.73 -11.28 -4.40
C ALA A 252 10.72 -11.56 -5.52
N SER A 253 9.71 -10.73 -5.67
CA SER A 253 8.76 -10.83 -6.80
C SER A 253 9.20 -10.06 -8.05
N GLY A 254 10.15 -9.12 -7.91
CA GLY A 254 10.59 -8.23 -9.00
C GLY A 254 9.52 -7.26 -9.49
N ASN A 255 8.41 -7.17 -8.77
CA ASN A 255 7.28 -6.28 -8.96
C ASN A 255 7.20 -5.29 -7.79
N ARG A 256 6.24 -4.37 -7.80
CA ARG A 256 5.99 -3.41 -6.70
C ARG A 256 5.69 -4.07 -5.34
N ASN A 257 5.41 -5.36 -5.28
CA ASN A 257 5.01 -6.10 -4.08
C ASN A 257 6.12 -7.02 -3.53
N ALA A 258 7.39 -6.60 -3.59
CA ALA A 258 8.49 -7.34 -2.97
C ALA A 258 8.60 -6.95 -1.50
N GLY A 259 8.07 -7.77 -0.59
CA GLY A 259 8.03 -7.50 0.85
C GLY A 259 8.83 -8.52 1.69
N ILE A 260 9.00 -8.23 2.98
CA ILE A 260 9.67 -9.11 3.93
C ILE A 260 8.80 -10.34 4.17
N ALA A 261 9.40 -11.55 4.07
CA ALA A 261 8.70 -12.78 4.45
C ALA A 261 8.37 -12.74 5.96
N ASP A 262 7.12 -13.02 6.32
CA ASP A 262 6.66 -12.96 7.70
C ASP A 262 7.60 -13.69 8.67
N THR A 263 8.00 -12.99 9.74
CA THR A 263 8.68 -13.60 10.88
C THR A 263 7.73 -14.55 11.62
N PRO A 264 8.25 -15.67 12.21
CA PRO A 264 7.39 -16.70 12.77
C PRO A 264 6.61 -16.22 14.01
N ALA A 265 5.29 -16.39 13.95
CA ALA A 265 4.42 -16.82 15.02
C ALA A 265 4.37 -16.07 16.35
N GLU A 266 3.96 -14.79 16.38
CA GLU A 266 3.40 -14.22 17.63
C GLU A 266 2.08 -13.44 17.46
N ALA A 267 1.50 -13.36 16.26
CA ALA A 267 0.17 -12.78 16.06
C ALA A 267 -0.87 -13.90 15.80
N ARG A 268 -1.42 -14.46 16.87
CA ARG A 268 -2.58 -15.35 16.79
C ARG A 268 -3.87 -14.54 16.81
N GLY A 269 -4.31 -14.08 15.65
CA GLY A 269 -5.67 -13.60 15.40
C GLY A 269 -6.03 -13.97 13.97
N HIS A 270 -7.13 -14.68 13.77
CA HIS A 270 -7.71 -15.21 12.53
C HIS A 270 -6.84 -15.19 11.26
N ILE A 271 -6.15 -16.29 11.04
CA ILE A 271 -5.06 -16.50 10.09
C ILE A 271 -5.65 -16.95 8.76
N LEU A 272 -5.38 -16.19 7.70
CA LEU A 272 -5.30 -16.82 6.37
C LEU A 272 -4.16 -17.85 6.43
N PRO A 273 -4.37 -19.12 6.03
CA PRO A 273 -3.34 -20.12 6.14
C PRO A 273 -2.07 -19.64 5.45
N SER A 274 -0.97 -19.57 6.21
CA SER A 274 0.38 -19.36 5.68
C SER A 274 0.69 -20.56 4.79
N THR A 275 0.41 -20.46 3.50
CA THR A 275 0.72 -21.51 2.54
C THR A 275 2.18 -21.39 2.17
N ALA A 276 3.05 -21.96 3.01
CA ALA A 276 4.47 -22.20 2.69
C ALA A 276 4.66 -23.03 1.40
N GLU A 277 3.59 -23.45 0.77
CA GLU A 277 3.54 -24.27 -0.45
C GLU A 277 2.82 -23.57 -1.63
N ASN A 278 2.55 -22.27 -1.56
CA ASN A 278 1.94 -21.58 -2.69
C ASN A 278 2.98 -21.40 -3.82
N PRO A 279 2.86 -22.07 -4.98
CA PRO A 279 3.82 -21.98 -6.08
C PRO A 279 3.89 -20.60 -6.73
N TYR A 280 3.01 -19.67 -6.34
CA TYR A 280 2.97 -18.28 -6.82
C TYR A 280 3.81 -17.31 -5.96
N PHE A 281 4.32 -17.73 -4.79
CA PHE A 281 5.29 -16.94 -4.05
C PHE A 281 6.66 -17.04 -4.72
N GLY A 282 7.21 -15.89 -5.11
CA GLY A 282 8.51 -15.79 -5.77
C GLY A 282 9.66 -16.36 -4.92
N LYS A 283 10.83 -16.50 -5.55
CA LYS A 283 12.03 -16.98 -4.88
C LYS A 283 12.36 -16.09 -3.69
N THR A 284 12.57 -16.69 -2.53
CA THR A 284 13.12 -15.98 -1.38
C THR A 284 14.58 -15.60 -1.64
N ALA A 285 14.96 -14.40 -1.25
CA ALA A 285 16.34 -13.92 -1.30
C ALA A 285 16.74 -13.33 0.05
N GLU A 286 17.96 -13.58 0.47
CA GLU A 286 18.53 -12.86 1.61
C GLU A 286 18.89 -11.43 1.18
N VAL A 287 18.46 -10.47 1.98
CA VAL A 287 18.62 -9.06 1.70
C VAL A 287 19.18 -8.35 2.93
N PRO A 288 20.24 -7.57 2.78
CA PRO A 288 20.74 -6.74 3.87
C PRO A 288 19.69 -5.66 4.19
N VAL A 289 19.53 -5.40 5.48
CA VAL A 289 18.72 -4.28 5.98
C VAL A 289 19.54 -3.44 6.95
N THR A 290 19.22 -2.15 7.06
CA THR A 290 19.91 -1.22 7.95
C THR A 290 18.99 -0.09 8.38
N SER A 291 19.37 0.67 9.41
CA SER A 291 18.63 1.82 9.88
C SER A 291 18.99 3.08 9.08
N LEU A 292 18.02 3.98 8.88
CA LEU A 292 18.27 5.28 8.27
C LEU A 292 19.25 6.12 9.14
N ASP A 293 19.16 5.99 10.46
CA ASP A 293 20.07 6.65 11.38
C ASP A 293 21.56 6.33 11.09
N THR A 294 21.85 5.05 10.79
CA THR A 294 23.19 4.61 10.40
C THR A 294 23.60 5.14 9.03
N VAL A 295 22.71 5.03 8.05
CA VAL A 295 22.97 5.48 6.67
C VAL A 295 23.24 7.00 6.63
N CYS A 296 22.47 7.79 7.36
CA CYS A 296 22.68 9.24 7.43
C CYS A 296 24.04 9.61 8.01
N ASP A 297 24.51 8.90 9.05
CA ASP A 297 25.86 9.14 9.60
C ASP A 297 26.96 8.81 8.61
N GLU A 298 26.78 7.74 7.83
CA GLU A 298 27.77 7.32 6.81
C GLU A 298 27.80 8.27 5.60
N VAL A 299 26.63 8.76 5.15
CA VAL A 299 26.51 9.58 3.93
C VAL A 299 26.79 11.05 4.22
N PHE A 300 26.19 11.60 5.24
CA PHE A 300 26.21 13.04 5.51
C PHE A 300 27.05 13.42 6.72
N GLY A 301 27.41 12.45 7.58
CA GLY A 301 28.01 12.72 8.87
C GLY A 301 26.98 13.19 9.92
N ALA A 302 27.42 13.25 11.19
CA ALA A 302 26.53 13.41 12.36
C ALA A 302 25.75 14.75 12.44
N ASN A 303 26.07 15.74 11.60
CA ASN A 303 25.51 17.10 11.71
C ASN A 303 24.57 17.49 10.55
N THR A 304 24.30 16.59 9.62
CA THR A 304 23.41 16.92 8.48
C THR A 304 21.96 16.84 8.91
N HIS A 305 21.19 17.88 8.59
CA HIS A 305 19.75 17.94 8.77
C HIS A 305 19.04 17.24 7.61
N LEU A 306 17.98 16.48 7.92
CA LEU A 306 17.11 15.85 6.93
C LEU A 306 15.75 16.54 6.96
N ASP A 307 15.32 17.05 5.79
CA ASP A 307 14.07 17.82 5.70
C ASP A 307 12.85 16.92 5.50
N TYR A 308 13.02 15.77 4.81
CA TYR A 308 11.91 14.90 4.43
C TYR A 308 12.31 13.42 4.39
N ILE A 309 11.40 12.55 4.84
CA ILE A 309 11.54 11.10 4.74
C ILE A 309 10.24 10.48 4.20
N LYS A 310 10.36 9.66 3.15
CA LYS A 310 9.28 8.79 2.66
C LYS A 310 9.53 7.36 3.12
N TYR A 311 8.48 6.73 3.65
CA TYR A 311 8.45 5.32 4.04
C TYR A 311 7.41 4.59 3.18
N ASP A 312 7.88 3.75 2.27
CA ASP A 312 7.06 2.91 1.40
C ASP A 312 7.81 1.59 1.20
N VAL A 313 7.84 0.80 2.26
CA VAL A 313 8.77 -0.32 2.44
C VAL A 313 8.05 -1.67 2.57
N GLU A 314 6.88 -1.76 1.94
CA GLU A 314 6.13 -3.00 1.73
C GLU A 314 5.86 -3.77 3.04
N GLY A 315 5.35 -3.05 4.07
CA GLY A 315 4.95 -3.59 5.36
C GLY A 315 6.05 -3.58 6.44
N ALA A 316 7.17 -2.90 6.19
CA ALA A 316 8.25 -2.69 7.17
C ALA A 316 8.24 -1.26 7.76
N GLU A 317 7.18 -0.50 7.57
CA GLU A 317 7.10 0.92 7.94
C GLU A 317 7.39 1.16 9.42
N ALA A 318 6.82 0.33 10.30
CA ALA A 318 7.05 0.45 11.75
C ALA A 318 8.54 0.26 12.12
N GLU A 319 9.18 -0.76 11.54
CA GLU A 319 10.61 -1.02 11.78
C GLU A 319 11.49 0.09 11.18
N ALA A 320 11.15 0.59 9.99
CA ALA A 320 11.87 1.68 9.35
C ALA A 320 11.75 3.00 10.13
N LEU A 321 10.57 3.30 10.70
CA LEU A 321 10.35 4.42 11.62
C LEU A 321 11.23 4.30 12.87
N MET A 322 11.28 3.11 13.48
CA MET A 322 12.18 2.85 14.62
C MET A 322 13.66 3.02 14.26
N GLY A 323 14.05 2.65 13.02
CA GLY A 323 15.40 2.85 12.49
C GLY A 323 15.76 4.30 12.13
N SER A 324 14.79 5.19 12.20
CA SER A 324 14.95 6.63 11.94
C SER A 324 14.75 7.47 13.22
N ARG A 325 14.60 6.80 14.36
CA ARG A 325 14.18 7.43 15.63
C ARG A 325 15.04 8.63 16.00
N ARG A 326 16.35 8.51 15.91
CA ARG A 326 17.28 9.57 16.29
C ARG A 326 17.11 10.81 15.39
N ILE A 327 16.96 10.60 14.09
CA ILE A 327 16.72 11.68 13.12
C ILE A 327 15.36 12.34 13.38
N ILE A 328 14.31 11.54 13.59
CA ILE A 328 12.96 12.04 13.92
C ILE A 328 12.98 12.91 15.17
N GLU A 329 13.66 12.47 16.22
CA GLU A 329 13.78 13.23 17.49
C GLU A 329 14.62 14.50 17.34
N ARG A 330 15.72 14.45 16.56
CA ARG A 330 16.67 15.56 16.38
C ARG A 330 16.15 16.62 15.40
N ASP A 331 15.75 16.17 14.21
CA ASP A 331 15.49 17.05 13.06
C ASP A 331 14.00 17.33 12.88
N ALA A 332 13.15 16.46 13.39
CA ALA A 332 11.70 16.49 13.14
C ALA A 332 11.35 16.68 11.63
N PRO A 333 11.94 15.87 10.72
CA PRO A 333 11.70 16.01 9.28
C PRO A 333 10.23 15.85 8.97
N ALA A 334 9.76 16.40 7.86
CA ALA A 334 8.45 16.06 7.33
C ALA A 334 8.43 14.58 6.92
N LEU A 335 7.37 13.85 7.26
CA LEU A 335 7.24 12.43 6.96
C LEU A 335 6.09 12.17 5.98
N LEU A 336 6.29 11.23 5.06
CA LEU A 336 5.26 10.52 4.33
C LEU A 336 5.40 9.03 4.66
N VAL A 337 4.36 8.42 5.24
CA VAL A 337 4.36 7.01 5.62
C VAL A 337 3.20 6.31 4.94
N SER A 338 3.49 5.31 4.12
CA SER A 338 2.48 4.47 3.48
C SER A 338 1.74 3.64 4.52
N ALA A 339 0.42 3.84 4.68
CA ALA A 339 -0.40 3.27 5.75
C ALA A 339 -1.44 2.26 5.22
N TYR A 340 -1.05 1.42 4.27
CA TYR A 340 -1.98 0.51 3.57
C TYR A 340 -1.47 -0.94 3.40
N HIS A 341 -0.22 -1.21 3.71
CA HIS A 341 0.36 -2.53 3.44
C HIS A 341 -0.19 -3.61 4.37
N ARG A 342 -0.39 -3.29 5.64
CA ARG A 342 -0.99 -4.19 6.64
C ARG A 342 -2.33 -3.66 7.12
N SER A 343 -3.20 -4.53 7.57
CA SER A 343 -4.52 -4.13 8.08
C SER A 343 -4.46 -3.14 9.24
N ALA A 344 -3.43 -3.23 10.09
CA ALA A 344 -3.25 -2.39 11.25
C ALA A 344 -2.53 -1.05 10.97
N ASP A 345 -1.89 -0.88 9.81
CA ASP A 345 -1.06 0.30 9.51
C ASP A 345 -1.84 1.60 9.60
N LEU A 346 -3.11 1.58 9.18
CA LEU A 346 -3.97 2.75 9.21
C LEU A 346 -4.07 3.43 10.59
N PHE A 347 -3.97 2.65 11.67
CA PHE A 347 -4.09 3.18 13.03
C PHE A 347 -2.81 3.02 13.86
N ARG A 348 -2.01 1.95 13.68
CA ARG A 348 -0.78 1.77 14.45
C ARG A 348 0.35 2.69 14.02
N LEU A 349 0.47 3.01 12.73
CA LEU A 349 1.49 3.94 12.27
C LEU A 349 1.26 5.38 12.76
N PRO A 350 0.06 5.96 12.74
CA PRO A 350 -0.20 7.24 13.39
C PRO A 350 0.14 7.26 14.89
N LEU A 351 -0.19 6.20 15.63
CA LEU A 351 0.14 6.08 17.05
C LEU A 351 1.66 6.03 17.27
N LEU A 352 2.38 5.24 16.47
CA LEU A 352 3.84 5.13 16.54
C LEU A 352 4.53 6.45 16.20
N VAL A 353 4.10 7.14 15.14
CA VAL A 353 4.67 8.44 14.75
C VAL A 353 4.46 9.47 15.87
N HIS A 354 3.29 9.48 16.48
CA HIS A 354 3.01 10.34 17.64
C HIS A 354 3.87 9.98 18.87
N GLU A 355 4.10 8.69 19.13
CA GLU A 355 5.00 8.24 20.21
C GLU A 355 6.44 8.68 19.96
N LEU A 356 6.94 8.56 18.72
CA LEU A 356 8.29 8.97 18.34
C LEU A 356 8.50 10.49 18.49
N ASN A 357 7.52 11.30 18.10
CA ASN A 357 7.58 12.73 18.26
C ASN A 357 6.18 13.35 18.44
N PRO A 358 5.72 13.60 19.67
CA PRO A 358 4.39 14.17 19.95
C PRO A 358 4.13 15.58 19.38
N ARG A 359 5.17 16.27 18.88
CA ARG A 359 5.03 17.59 18.25
C ARG A 359 4.48 17.52 16.83
N TYR A 360 4.46 16.33 16.22
CA TYR A 360 3.92 16.18 14.88
C TYR A 360 2.42 16.42 14.82
N LYS A 361 2.01 17.23 13.86
CA LYS A 361 0.64 17.26 13.34
C LYS A 361 0.49 16.19 12.29
N LEU A 362 -0.52 15.33 12.43
CA LEU A 362 -0.73 14.18 11.58
C LEU A 362 -1.87 14.44 10.60
N TYR A 363 -1.62 14.16 9.33
CA TYR A 363 -2.61 14.29 8.25
C TYR A 363 -2.71 12.98 7.49
N LEU A 364 -3.90 12.64 7.02
CA LEU A 364 -4.13 11.45 6.20
C LEU A 364 -4.73 11.86 4.86
N ARG A 365 -4.13 11.38 3.78
CA ARG A 365 -4.64 11.57 2.41
C ARG A 365 -4.60 10.24 1.67
N ARG A 366 -5.52 10.05 0.73
CA ARG A 366 -5.53 8.90 -0.17
C ARG A 366 -5.52 9.38 -1.61
N MET A 367 -4.59 8.87 -2.40
CA MET A 367 -4.50 9.18 -3.82
C MET A 367 -5.47 8.31 -4.63
N ALA A 368 -5.84 8.77 -5.82
CA ALA A 368 -6.77 8.05 -6.70
C ALA A 368 -6.25 6.67 -7.07
N GLY A 369 -7.17 5.69 -7.11
CA GLY A 369 -6.85 4.31 -7.46
C GLY A 369 -7.77 3.29 -6.80
N VAL A 370 -7.64 2.06 -7.21
CA VAL A 370 -8.32 0.89 -6.65
C VAL A 370 -7.31 -0.25 -6.48
N PRO A 371 -7.39 -1.03 -5.40
CA PRO A 371 -8.12 -0.80 -4.15
C PRO A 371 -7.62 0.42 -3.37
N ALA A 372 -7.84 0.51 -2.06
CA ALA A 372 -7.39 1.61 -1.21
C ALA A 372 -5.88 1.55 -0.93
N TRP A 373 -5.08 1.55 -1.98
CA TRP A 373 -3.64 1.77 -1.91
C TRP A 373 -3.33 3.27 -1.97
N ASP A 374 -2.06 3.65 -1.76
CA ASP A 374 -1.66 5.05 -1.68
C ASP A 374 -2.42 5.84 -0.58
N ILE A 375 -2.70 5.18 0.55
CA ILE A 375 -3.10 5.85 1.79
C ILE A 375 -1.83 6.32 2.48
N ASN A 376 -1.65 7.63 2.55
CA ASN A 376 -0.44 8.25 3.05
C ASN A 376 -0.70 9.03 4.33
N LEU A 377 0.01 8.68 5.38
CA LEU A 377 0.13 9.46 6.61
C LEU A 377 1.23 10.51 6.41
N TYR A 378 0.90 11.77 6.61
CA TYR A 378 1.85 12.87 6.62
C TYR A 378 2.04 13.36 8.03
N ALA A 379 3.28 13.62 8.43
CA ALA A 379 3.61 14.19 9.72
C ALA A 379 4.52 15.41 9.53
N VAL A 380 4.14 16.54 10.11
CA VAL A 380 4.92 17.79 10.05
C VAL A 380 5.01 18.39 11.43
N SER A 381 6.19 18.90 11.79
CA SER A 381 6.39 19.68 13.02
C SER A 381 6.10 21.16 12.76
N GLU A 382 5.54 21.86 13.74
CA GLU A 382 5.42 23.33 13.71
C GLU A 382 6.78 24.00 13.88
#